data_2c747d0b838f95abf826d0ccfd6dcf3b
#
_entry.id   2c747d0b838f95abf826d0ccfd6dcf3b
#
_cell.length_a   1.000
_cell.length_b   1.000
_cell.length_c   1.000
_cell.angle_alpha   90.00
_cell.angle_beta   90.00
_cell.angle_gamma   90.00
#
_symmetry.space_group_name_H-M   'P 1'
#
loop_
_entity.id
_entity.type
_entity.pdbx_description
1 polymer ?
#
loop_
_entity_poly.entity_id
_entity_poly.type
_entity_poly.pdbx_seq_one_letter_code
_entity_poly.pdbx_strand_id
1 'polypeptide(L)'
;MFRELPCIKAEGESFKQDVHPVIEEMPLAVSVNGRHALTAMTSPVMLREFVIGFLYTERIIKDIEEIESIRFEENTASILTTNPFKILTSQKTVLSGCGGSMSFLDVEKLPEIDSDLTIDAVSIRESVKEALQSELHVKTGGIHVVGLYGKDGRIAVVEDIGRHNALDRVIGYALEKDIDLSETYAICSGRISSEMVRKCLVANIPAIVSRGATTTLAIDIAKARGLTIIGFVRGKKMNIYSGGQRVADMSSGDARYLEAKTEEEKEI
;
A
#
# COMPACT_ATOMS: atom_id res chain seq x y z
N MET A 1 17.06 -11.32 3.02
CA MET A 1 15.58 -11.26 3.05
C MET A 1 14.91 -12.61 3.35
N PHE A 2 15.57 -13.73 3.12
CA PHE A 2 15.08 -15.06 3.52
C PHE A 2 16.24 -15.92 3.98
N ARG A 3 15.94 -16.92 4.82
CA ARG A 3 16.87 -17.99 5.21
C ARG A 3 16.33 -19.33 4.80
N GLU A 4 17.19 -20.22 4.37
CA GLU A 4 16.84 -21.62 4.16
C GLU A 4 16.85 -22.35 5.49
N LEU A 5 15.68 -22.82 5.92
CA LEU A 5 15.51 -23.51 7.20
C LEU A 5 15.08 -24.96 6.98
N PRO A 6 15.60 -25.91 7.78
CA PRO A 6 15.17 -27.30 7.71
C PRO A 6 13.67 -27.41 8.08
N CYS A 7 12.95 -28.22 7.33
CA CYS A 7 11.55 -28.52 7.57
C CYS A 7 11.25 -30.01 7.24
N ILE A 8 10.07 -30.46 7.63
CA ILE A 8 9.54 -31.74 7.20
C ILE A 8 8.35 -31.48 6.30
N LYS A 9 8.44 -31.90 5.04
CA LYS A 9 7.32 -31.86 4.09
C LYS A 9 6.47 -33.12 4.26
N ALA A 10 5.16 -32.93 4.40
CA ALA A 10 4.18 -33.99 4.47
C ALA A 10 3.35 -34.01 3.17
N GLU A 11 3.28 -35.16 2.52
CA GLU A 11 2.38 -35.45 1.40
C GLU A 11 1.55 -36.69 1.73
N GLY A 12 0.28 -36.50 2.05
CA GLY A 12 -0.55 -37.59 2.60
C GLY A 12 0.05 -38.15 3.88
N GLU A 13 0.35 -39.45 3.92
CA GLU A 13 0.98 -40.14 5.05
C GLU A 13 2.54 -40.17 4.96
N SER A 14 3.10 -39.59 3.94
CA SER A 14 4.56 -39.57 3.71
C SER A 14 5.20 -38.32 4.32
N PHE A 15 6.35 -38.48 4.98
CA PHE A 15 7.14 -37.41 5.58
C PHE A 15 8.56 -37.42 5.02
N LYS A 16 9.04 -36.26 4.57
CA LYS A 16 10.38 -36.10 4.00
C LYS A 16 11.09 -34.90 4.62
N GLN A 17 12.34 -35.11 5.04
CA GLN A 17 13.22 -34.00 5.43
C GLN A 17 13.53 -33.12 4.19
N ASP A 18 13.40 -31.83 4.33
CA ASP A 18 13.61 -30.85 3.27
C ASP A 18 14.10 -29.53 3.86
N VAL A 19 14.41 -28.58 2.98
CA VAL A 19 14.79 -27.21 3.31
C VAL A 19 13.84 -26.26 2.61
N HIS A 20 13.35 -25.24 3.32
CA HIS A 20 12.41 -24.27 2.77
C HIS A 20 12.90 -22.84 3.00
N PRO A 21 12.78 -21.95 1.98
CA PRO A 21 13.08 -20.54 2.15
C PRO A 21 12.01 -19.86 3.00
N VAL A 22 12.42 -19.29 4.13
CA VAL A 22 11.56 -18.59 5.10
C VAL A 22 11.98 -17.12 5.15
N ILE A 23 10.99 -16.23 5.04
CA ILE A 23 11.19 -14.78 5.08
C ILE A 23 11.77 -14.33 6.42
N GLU A 24 12.68 -13.37 6.35
CA GLU A 24 13.19 -12.67 7.52
C GLU A 24 12.34 -11.45 7.83
N GLU A 25 12.07 -11.26 9.12
CA GLU A 25 11.42 -10.07 9.65
C GLU A 25 12.27 -9.46 10.77
N MET A 26 12.17 -8.14 10.93
CA MET A 26 12.83 -7.42 12.02
C MET A 26 11.89 -6.36 12.60
N PRO A 27 11.94 -6.11 13.91
CA PRO A 27 11.31 -4.92 14.48
C PRO A 27 12.11 -3.68 14.06
N LEU A 28 11.43 -2.62 13.63
CA LEU A 28 12.01 -1.30 13.41
C LEU A 28 11.26 -0.28 14.26
N ALA A 29 11.93 0.29 15.24
CA ALA A 29 11.43 1.39 16.04
C ALA A 29 11.74 2.72 15.34
N VAL A 30 10.71 3.49 15.02
CA VAL A 30 10.81 4.79 14.34
C VAL A 30 10.55 5.90 15.36
N SER A 31 11.50 6.81 15.53
CA SER A 31 11.41 7.99 16.39
C SER A 31 11.57 9.25 15.56
N VAL A 32 10.70 10.24 15.79
CA VAL A 32 10.73 11.54 15.10
C VAL A 32 10.90 12.64 16.14
N ASN A 33 11.94 13.45 15.99
CA ASN A 33 12.30 14.53 16.92
C ASN A 33 12.37 14.04 18.39
N GLY A 34 12.98 12.87 18.59
CA GLY A 34 13.15 12.24 19.91
C GLY A 34 11.89 11.58 20.49
N ARG A 35 10.78 11.51 19.76
CA ARG A 35 9.53 10.86 20.19
C ARG A 35 9.27 9.60 19.39
N HIS A 36 8.87 8.54 20.07
CA HIS A 36 8.46 7.30 19.42
C HIS A 36 7.21 7.53 18.55
N ALA A 37 7.29 7.17 17.28
CA ALA A 37 6.20 7.30 16.31
C ALA A 37 5.57 5.94 15.98
N LEU A 38 6.40 4.88 15.81
CA LEU A 38 5.98 3.56 15.36
C LEU A 38 7.01 2.50 15.78
N THR A 39 6.54 1.29 16.06
CA THR A 39 7.35 0.07 15.95
C THR A 39 6.68 -0.86 14.95
N ALA A 40 7.33 -1.11 13.82
CA ALA A 40 6.84 -1.97 12.75
C ALA A 40 7.65 -3.26 12.68
N MET A 41 6.97 -4.40 12.47
CA MET A 41 7.62 -5.59 11.93
C MET A 41 7.75 -5.41 10.42
N THR A 42 8.94 -5.44 9.88
CA THR A 42 9.24 -5.12 8.48
C THR A 42 10.34 -6.03 7.91
N SER A 43 10.42 -6.12 6.60
CA SER A 43 11.56 -6.76 5.93
C SER A 43 12.82 -5.87 6.02
N PRO A 44 14.03 -6.45 6.18
CA PRO A 44 15.27 -5.71 6.44
C PRO A 44 15.87 -5.04 5.19
N VAL A 45 15.05 -4.46 4.33
CA VAL A 45 15.49 -3.78 3.09
C VAL A 45 14.70 -2.51 2.85
N MET A 46 15.25 -1.58 2.07
CA MET A 46 14.58 -0.31 1.72
C MET A 46 13.97 0.37 2.96
N LEU A 47 14.69 0.38 4.07
CA LEU A 47 14.18 0.92 5.35
C LEU A 47 14.04 2.44 5.29
N ARG A 48 14.87 3.10 4.49
CA ARG A 48 14.81 4.55 4.28
C ARG A 48 13.52 4.93 3.54
N GLU A 49 13.22 4.25 2.45
CA GLU A 49 12.00 4.46 1.67
C GLU A 49 10.75 4.13 2.51
N PHE A 50 10.80 3.05 3.31
CA PHE A 50 9.72 2.75 4.25
C PHE A 50 9.46 3.89 5.22
N VAL A 51 10.50 4.42 5.86
CA VAL A 51 10.39 5.52 6.84
C VAL A 51 9.84 6.78 6.18
N ILE A 52 10.37 7.18 5.02
CA ILE A 52 9.90 8.36 4.28
C ILE A 52 8.42 8.22 3.91
N GLY A 53 8.02 7.10 3.33
CA GLY A 53 6.64 6.85 2.94
C GLY A 53 5.70 6.81 4.15
N PHE A 54 6.11 6.20 5.26
CA PHE A 54 5.36 6.23 6.51
C PHE A 54 5.15 7.66 7.02
N LEU A 55 6.22 8.47 7.11
CA LEU A 55 6.12 9.85 7.55
C LEU A 55 5.16 10.68 6.69
N TYR A 56 5.22 10.48 5.39
CA TYR A 56 4.36 11.16 4.42
C TYR A 56 2.90 10.71 4.54
N THR A 57 2.64 9.41 4.50
CA THR A 57 1.27 8.87 4.55
C THR A 57 0.58 9.08 5.89
N GLU A 58 1.35 9.22 6.99
CA GLU A 58 0.84 9.63 8.30
C GLU A 58 0.79 11.16 8.46
N ARG A 59 1.11 11.92 7.41
CA ARG A 59 1.11 13.39 7.40
C ARG A 59 2.02 14.02 8.48
N ILE A 60 3.06 13.30 8.88
CA ILE A 60 4.11 13.82 9.76
C ILE A 60 4.98 14.81 8.97
N ILE A 61 5.19 14.54 7.68
CA ILE A 61 5.78 15.46 6.71
C ILE A 61 4.77 15.69 5.58
N LYS A 62 4.90 16.81 4.88
CA LYS A 62 4.17 17.13 3.65
C LYS A 62 5.05 16.95 2.42
N ASP A 63 6.34 17.07 2.62
CA ASP A 63 7.35 16.99 1.58
C ASP A 63 8.62 16.33 2.13
N ILE A 64 9.45 15.77 1.25
CA ILE A 64 10.71 15.12 1.62
C ILE A 64 11.74 16.13 2.15
N GLU A 65 11.70 17.39 1.69
CA GLU A 65 12.56 18.48 2.16
C GLU A 65 12.32 18.84 3.63
N GLU A 66 11.19 18.44 4.22
CA GLU A 66 10.97 18.59 5.66
C GLU A 66 11.84 17.62 6.49
N ILE A 67 12.52 16.66 5.90
CA ILE A 67 13.42 15.72 6.59
C ILE A 67 14.83 16.30 6.62
N GLU A 68 15.33 16.66 7.82
CA GLU A 68 16.70 17.13 8.00
C GLU A 68 17.70 15.96 8.04
N SER A 69 17.33 14.86 8.71
CA SER A 69 18.18 13.67 8.77
C SER A 69 17.39 12.40 9.10
N ILE A 70 17.89 11.27 8.59
CA ILE A 70 17.47 9.93 8.98
C ILE A 70 18.72 9.15 9.39
N ARG A 71 18.75 8.62 10.60
CA ARG A 71 19.83 7.77 11.11
C ARG A 71 19.28 6.39 11.46
N PHE A 72 19.95 5.35 11.02
CA PHE A 72 19.63 3.97 11.35
C PHE A 72 20.70 3.42 12.30
N GLU A 73 20.28 2.86 13.43
CA GLU A 73 21.11 2.18 14.40
C GLU A 73 20.41 0.87 14.77
N GLU A 74 20.99 -0.27 14.39
CA GLU A 74 20.39 -1.60 14.57
C GLU A 74 18.92 -1.63 14.08
N ASN A 75 18.00 -1.73 15.01
CA ASN A 75 16.55 -1.82 14.76
C ASN A 75 15.83 -0.48 15.02
N THR A 76 16.54 0.62 14.99
CA THR A 76 16.00 1.95 15.27
C THR A 76 16.26 2.91 14.11
N ALA A 77 15.23 3.67 13.72
CA ALA A 77 15.33 4.81 12.83
C ALA A 77 15.03 6.09 13.62
N SER A 78 16.00 7.00 13.66
CA SER A 78 15.87 8.32 14.31
C SER A 78 15.81 9.40 13.24
N ILE A 79 14.71 10.14 13.21
CA ILE A 79 14.42 11.17 12.21
C ILE A 79 14.38 12.55 12.86
N LEU A 80 15.03 13.53 12.24
CA LEU A 80 14.84 14.93 12.53
C LEU A 80 14.10 15.60 11.38
N THR A 81 13.09 16.39 11.71
CA THR A 81 12.30 17.18 10.77
C THR A 81 12.38 18.66 11.09
N THR A 82 12.22 19.50 10.09
CA THR A 82 12.25 20.98 10.19
C THR A 82 11.20 21.54 11.16
N ASN A 83 10.09 20.80 11.40
CA ASN A 83 9.06 21.18 12.34
C ASN A 83 8.96 20.19 13.52
N PRO A 84 9.66 20.47 14.64
CA PRO A 84 9.71 19.56 15.79
C PRO A 84 8.38 19.38 16.54
N PHE A 85 7.39 20.25 16.31
CA PHE A 85 6.10 20.22 17.02
C PHE A 85 5.00 19.46 16.27
N LYS A 86 5.21 19.11 14.99
CA LYS A 86 4.18 18.51 14.15
C LYS A 86 3.69 17.14 14.66
N ILE A 87 4.54 16.40 15.32
CA ILE A 87 4.20 15.11 15.96
C ILE A 87 3.25 15.25 17.15
N LEU A 88 3.23 16.42 17.81
CA LEU A 88 2.32 16.69 18.94
C LEU A 88 0.85 16.79 18.52
N THR A 89 0.60 17.17 17.29
CA THR A 89 -0.75 17.34 16.74
C THR A 89 -1.27 16.07 16.07
N SER A 90 -0.38 15.16 15.66
CA SER A 90 -0.74 13.84 15.18
C SER A 90 -0.94 12.88 16.37
N GLN A 91 -2.03 13.06 17.12
CA GLN A 91 -2.43 12.11 18.18
C GLN A 91 -2.89 10.80 17.54
N LYS A 92 -1.96 9.97 17.07
CA LYS A 92 -2.27 8.61 16.67
C LYS A 92 -1.06 7.72 16.85
N THR A 93 -1.09 6.92 17.89
CA THR A 93 -0.30 5.71 17.96
C THR A 93 -0.81 4.78 16.84
N VAL A 94 -0.13 4.77 15.72
CA VAL A 94 -0.40 3.80 14.65
C VAL A 94 0.21 2.48 15.10
N LEU A 95 -0.61 1.61 15.62
CA LEU A 95 -0.23 0.21 15.82
C LEU A 95 -0.35 -0.49 14.46
N SER A 96 0.76 -0.57 13.73
CA SER A 96 0.86 -1.43 12.56
C SER A 96 0.97 -2.89 13.02
N GLY A 97 -0.15 -3.54 13.05
CA GLY A 97 -0.30 -4.94 13.35
C GLY A 97 -1.76 -5.31 13.21
N CYS A 98 -2.07 -6.55 12.84
CA CYS A 98 -3.45 -7.04 12.75
C CYS A 98 -4.20 -6.78 14.07
N GLY A 99 -4.96 -5.67 14.18
CA GLY A 99 -5.78 -5.37 15.35
C GLY A 99 -5.56 -4.02 16.04
N GLY A 100 -4.85 -3.06 15.44
CA GLY A 100 -4.69 -1.72 16.00
C GLY A 100 -6.01 -0.93 16.00
N SER A 101 -6.33 -0.24 17.11
CA SER A 101 -7.51 0.59 17.29
C SER A 101 -7.64 1.63 16.18
N MET A 102 -8.73 1.57 15.43
CA MET A 102 -9.13 2.63 14.51
C MET A 102 -9.34 3.92 15.33
N SER A 103 -8.43 4.89 15.17
CA SER A 103 -8.87 6.27 15.41
C SER A 103 -9.94 6.55 14.35
N PHE A 104 -11.07 7.12 14.75
CA PHE A 104 -12.14 7.52 13.85
C PHE A 104 -11.55 8.17 12.60
N LEU A 105 -11.66 7.48 11.46
CA LEU A 105 -11.32 8.03 10.16
C LEU A 105 -12.36 9.10 9.86
N ASP A 106 -11.99 10.33 10.09
CA ASP A 106 -12.78 11.48 9.63
C ASP A 106 -12.60 11.55 8.10
N VAL A 107 -13.50 10.88 7.39
CA VAL A 107 -13.45 10.75 5.92
C VAL A 107 -13.48 12.14 5.27
N GLU A 108 -14.14 13.11 5.88
CA GLU A 108 -14.25 14.48 5.36
C GLU A 108 -12.89 15.22 5.33
N LYS A 109 -11.96 14.82 6.19
CA LYS A 109 -10.59 15.39 6.23
C LYS A 109 -9.59 14.70 5.32
N LEU A 110 -9.97 13.61 4.66
CA LEU A 110 -9.11 12.97 3.67
C LEU A 110 -9.10 13.79 2.38
N PRO A 111 -7.96 13.89 1.66
CA PRO A 111 -7.91 14.57 0.38
C PRO A 111 -8.75 13.82 -0.65
N GLU A 112 -9.24 14.54 -1.63
CA GLU A 112 -9.81 13.98 -2.84
C GLU A 112 -8.68 13.69 -3.84
N ILE A 113 -8.90 12.72 -4.72
CA ILE A 113 -7.97 12.43 -5.81
C ILE A 113 -8.07 13.53 -6.86
N ASP A 114 -6.92 14.13 -7.14
CA ASP A 114 -6.72 15.10 -8.23
C ASP A 114 -5.82 14.45 -9.29
N SER A 115 -6.45 13.84 -10.29
CA SER A 115 -5.75 13.13 -11.37
C SER A 115 -6.67 12.80 -12.53
N ASP A 116 -6.16 13.00 -13.75
CA ASP A 116 -6.79 12.63 -15.01
C ASP A 116 -6.30 11.27 -15.55
N LEU A 117 -5.57 10.49 -14.74
CA LEU A 117 -5.04 9.19 -15.15
C LEU A 117 -6.16 8.27 -15.63
N THR A 118 -5.98 7.70 -16.82
CA THR A 118 -6.80 6.62 -17.36
C THR A 118 -5.93 5.40 -17.63
N ILE A 119 -6.46 4.21 -17.36
CA ILE A 119 -5.73 2.94 -17.48
C ILE A 119 -6.60 1.96 -18.26
N ASP A 120 -6.05 1.32 -19.29
CA ASP A 120 -6.77 0.27 -20.01
C ASP A 120 -6.78 -1.06 -19.25
N ALA A 121 -7.82 -1.87 -19.49
CA ALA A 121 -8.00 -3.12 -18.77
C ALA A 121 -6.93 -4.19 -19.07
N VAL A 122 -6.23 -4.09 -20.21
CA VAL A 122 -5.13 -5.00 -20.56
C VAL A 122 -3.91 -4.67 -19.73
N SER A 123 -3.51 -3.39 -19.68
CA SER A 123 -2.39 -2.89 -18.87
C SER A 123 -2.57 -3.23 -17.40
N ILE A 124 -3.78 -3.07 -16.84
CA ILE A 124 -4.08 -3.48 -15.45
C ILE A 124 -3.75 -4.96 -15.23
N ARG A 125 -4.20 -5.85 -16.10
CA ARG A 125 -3.98 -7.29 -15.95
C ARG A 125 -2.52 -7.69 -16.10
N GLU A 126 -1.83 -7.10 -17.08
CA GLU A 126 -0.41 -7.35 -17.33
C GLU A 126 0.45 -6.90 -16.16
N SER A 127 0.20 -5.70 -15.64
CA SER A 127 0.89 -5.15 -14.48
C SER A 127 0.67 -5.98 -13.22
N VAL A 128 -0.56 -6.47 -12.98
CA VAL A 128 -0.81 -7.40 -11.85
C VAL A 128 -0.05 -8.71 -12.03
N LYS A 129 -0.03 -9.26 -13.25
CA LYS A 129 0.72 -10.49 -13.54
C LYS A 129 2.22 -10.29 -13.31
N GLU A 130 2.77 -9.18 -13.79
CA GLU A 130 4.19 -8.83 -13.63
C GLU A 130 4.56 -8.62 -12.15
N ALA A 131 3.83 -7.78 -11.43
CA ALA A 131 4.11 -7.51 -10.02
C ALA A 131 4.14 -8.79 -9.17
N LEU A 132 3.21 -9.71 -9.40
CA LEU A 132 3.10 -10.95 -8.63
C LEU A 132 4.12 -12.04 -9.03
N GLN A 133 4.92 -11.81 -10.06
CA GLN A 133 6.08 -12.67 -10.42
C GLN A 133 7.35 -12.26 -9.67
N SER A 134 7.25 -11.37 -8.67
CA SER A 134 8.36 -11.03 -7.79
C SER A 134 8.99 -12.30 -7.19
N GLU A 135 10.32 -12.34 -7.22
CA GLU A 135 11.08 -13.56 -6.91
C GLU A 135 10.81 -14.08 -5.49
N LEU A 136 10.83 -13.19 -4.49
CA LEU A 136 10.60 -13.58 -3.10
C LEU A 136 9.16 -14.01 -2.86
N HIS A 137 8.20 -13.35 -3.48
CA HIS A 137 6.78 -13.72 -3.37
C HIS A 137 6.53 -15.13 -3.90
N VAL A 138 7.09 -15.45 -5.06
CA VAL A 138 6.98 -16.79 -5.67
C VAL A 138 7.74 -17.84 -4.86
N LYS A 139 8.94 -17.50 -4.37
CA LYS A 139 9.83 -18.43 -3.69
C LYS A 139 9.37 -18.80 -2.29
N THR A 140 8.82 -17.84 -1.55
CA THR A 140 8.53 -18.02 -0.12
C THR A 140 7.05 -18.05 0.22
N GLY A 141 6.18 -17.42 -0.60
CA GLY A 141 4.75 -17.28 -0.30
C GLY A 141 4.42 -16.46 0.95
N GLY A 142 5.44 -15.98 1.68
CA GLY A 142 5.30 -15.32 2.99
C GLY A 142 5.40 -13.79 2.94
N ILE A 143 5.40 -13.19 1.75
CA ILE A 143 5.64 -11.75 1.57
C ILE A 143 4.52 -11.10 0.75
N HIS A 144 4.22 -9.84 1.08
CA HIS A 144 3.37 -9.00 0.26
C HIS A 144 4.17 -8.24 -0.78
N VAL A 145 3.55 -8.01 -1.94
CA VAL A 145 4.10 -7.22 -3.04
C VAL A 145 3.24 -5.98 -3.23
N VAL A 146 3.89 -4.83 -3.42
CA VAL A 146 3.25 -3.62 -3.95
C VAL A 146 4.08 -3.11 -5.13
N GLY A 147 3.42 -2.91 -6.27
CA GLY A 147 4.00 -2.29 -7.46
C GLY A 147 3.42 -0.91 -7.69
N LEU A 148 4.23 0.00 -8.21
CA LEU A 148 3.83 1.30 -8.71
C LEU A 148 4.04 1.30 -10.24
N TYR A 149 3.01 1.67 -10.96
CA TYR A 149 2.97 1.67 -12.42
C TYR A 149 2.47 3.01 -12.95
N GLY A 150 2.99 3.44 -14.06
CA GLY A 150 2.54 4.60 -14.82
C GLY A 150 2.09 4.21 -16.22
N LYS A 151 1.88 5.21 -17.09
CA LYS A 151 1.51 5.01 -18.50
C LYS A 151 2.55 4.19 -19.26
N ASP A 152 3.83 4.33 -18.92
CA ASP A 152 4.95 3.64 -19.58
C ASP A 152 5.26 2.27 -18.95
N GLY A 153 4.42 1.79 -18.05
CA GLY A 153 4.56 0.50 -17.38
C GLY A 153 5.14 0.59 -15.97
N ARG A 154 5.95 -0.40 -15.59
CA ARG A 154 6.48 -0.54 -14.24
C ARG A 154 7.46 0.58 -13.86
N ILE A 155 7.18 1.24 -12.74
CA ILE A 155 8.08 2.20 -12.09
C ILE A 155 8.90 1.49 -11.01
N ALA A 156 8.24 0.82 -10.07
CA ALA A 156 8.87 0.06 -9.00
C ALA A 156 8.01 -1.12 -8.55
N VAL A 157 8.65 -2.17 -8.06
CA VAL A 157 7.99 -3.28 -7.34
C VAL A 157 8.78 -3.52 -6.06
N VAL A 158 8.10 -3.50 -4.93
CA VAL A 158 8.68 -3.67 -3.60
C VAL A 158 7.97 -4.78 -2.84
N GLU A 159 8.68 -5.37 -1.90
CA GLU A 159 8.21 -6.50 -1.11
C GLU A 159 8.37 -6.20 0.38
N ASP A 160 7.38 -6.62 1.17
CA ASP A 160 7.43 -6.56 2.63
C ASP A 160 6.52 -7.64 3.26
N ILE A 161 6.81 -8.05 4.48
CA ILE A 161 5.94 -8.94 5.26
C ILE A 161 4.57 -8.30 5.55
N GLY A 162 4.50 -6.97 5.58
CA GLY A 162 3.30 -6.15 5.78
C GLY A 162 2.90 -5.42 4.51
N ARG A 163 1.66 -5.62 4.03
CA ARG A 163 1.16 -4.89 2.84
C ARG A 163 1.16 -3.37 2.99
N HIS A 164 0.92 -2.87 4.21
CA HIS A 164 0.94 -1.43 4.51
C HIS A 164 2.37 -0.87 4.42
N ASN A 165 3.33 -1.62 4.96
CA ASN A 165 4.75 -1.26 4.87
C ASN A 165 5.24 -1.25 3.41
N ALA A 166 4.81 -2.25 2.61
CA ALA A 166 5.15 -2.30 1.19
C ALA A 166 4.58 -1.09 0.42
N LEU A 167 3.36 -0.63 0.77
CA LEU A 167 2.78 0.58 0.16
C LEU A 167 3.55 1.84 0.59
N ASP A 168 3.85 1.99 1.88
CA ASP A 168 4.69 3.09 2.35
C ASP A 168 6.05 3.10 1.65
N ARG A 169 6.67 1.93 1.50
CA ARG A 169 7.97 1.76 0.86
C ARG A 169 7.99 2.22 -0.59
N VAL A 170 6.96 1.86 -1.38
CA VAL A 170 6.88 2.30 -2.78
C VAL A 170 6.56 3.78 -2.90
N ILE A 171 5.75 4.35 -1.98
CA ILE A 171 5.49 5.78 -1.91
C ILE A 171 6.78 6.54 -1.56
N GLY A 172 7.52 6.09 -0.53
CA GLY A 172 8.80 6.70 -0.18
C GLY A 172 9.83 6.64 -1.30
N TYR A 173 9.89 5.52 -2.02
CA TYR A 173 10.72 5.40 -3.23
C TYR A 173 10.33 6.44 -4.29
N ALA A 174 9.04 6.62 -4.53
CA ALA A 174 8.55 7.59 -5.53
C ALA A 174 8.91 9.04 -5.12
N LEU A 175 8.73 9.38 -3.84
CA LEU A 175 9.10 10.70 -3.31
C LEU A 175 10.60 10.97 -3.45
N GLU A 176 11.48 10.00 -3.16
CA GLU A 176 12.93 10.16 -3.33
C GLU A 176 13.37 10.29 -4.78
N LYS A 177 12.55 9.83 -5.71
CA LYS A 177 12.81 9.90 -7.17
C LYS A 177 12.06 11.02 -7.88
N ASP A 178 11.37 11.87 -7.12
CA ASP A 178 10.55 12.96 -7.66
C ASP A 178 9.54 12.49 -8.73
N ILE A 179 8.91 11.32 -8.44
CA ILE A 179 7.91 10.72 -9.34
C ILE A 179 6.54 11.30 -8.99
N ASP A 180 5.84 11.83 -10.01
CA ASP A 180 4.48 12.30 -9.85
C ASP A 180 3.52 11.13 -9.60
N LEU A 181 3.09 11.00 -8.35
CA LEU A 181 2.20 9.93 -7.91
C LEU A 181 0.80 10.04 -8.51
N SER A 182 0.37 11.22 -8.94
CA SER A 182 -0.93 11.44 -9.59
C SER A 182 -1.03 10.79 -10.97
N GLU A 183 0.10 10.50 -11.61
CA GLU A 183 0.20 9.82 -12.90
C GLU A 183 0.49 8.31 -12.75
N THR A 184 0.25 7.75 -11.54
CA THR A 184 0.57 6.35 -11.25
C THR A 184 -0.62 5.59 -10.68
N TYR A 185 -0.53 4.25 -10.66
CA TYR A 185 -1.46 3.40 -9.94
C TYR A 185 -0.72 2.31 -9.15
N ALA A 186 -1.25 1.97 -8.00
CA ALA A 186 -0.67 0.96 -7.13
C ALA A 186 -1.28 -0.42 -7.38
N ILE A 187 -0.43 -1.45 -7.40
CA ILE A 187 -0.85 -2.85 -7.45
C ILE A 187 -0.44 -3.52 -6.14
N CYS A 188 -1.32 -4.28 -5.51
CA CYS A 188 -0.99 -5.02 -4.30
C CYS A 188 -1.41 -6.50 -4.38
N SER A 189 -0.62 -7.39 -3.75
CA SER A 189 -0.94 -8.80 -3.63
C SER A 189 -2.02 -9.09 -2.58
N GLY A 190 -2.10 -8.22 -1.56
CA GLY A 190 -3.00 -8.36 -0.40
C GLY A 190 -4.35 -7.68 -0.58
N ARG A 191 -5.22 -7.77 0.43
CA ARG A 191 -6.51 -7.08 0.47
C ARG A 191 -6.33 -5.57 0.45
N ILE A 192 -7.25 -4.87 -0.24
CA ILE A 192 -7.39 -3.42 -0.16
C ILE A 192 -8.26 -3.10 1.06
N SER A 193 -7.66 -2.53 2.10
CA SER A 193 -8.34 -2.06 3.31
C SER A 193 -8.51 -0.55 3.30
N SER A 194 -9.34 -0.03 4.20
CA SER A 194 -9.51 1.42 4.40
C SER A 194 -8.19 2.16 4.66
N GLU A 195 -7.23 1.50 5.33
CA GLU A 195 -5.89 2.05 5.56
C GLU A 195 -5.07 2.15 4.27
N MET A 196 -5.13 1.13 3.40
CA MET A 196 -4.49 1.19 2.08
C MET A 196 -5.08 2.33 1.23
N VAL A 197 -6.41 2.48 1.25
CA VAL A 197 -7.12 3.59 0.57
C VAL A 197 -6.67 4.95 1.12
N ARG A 198 -6.62 5.11 2.45
CA ARG A 198 -6.15 6.35 3.10
C ARG A 198 -4.74 6.74 2.65
N LYS A 199 -3.82 5.76 2.59
CA LYS A 199 -2.44 6.01 2.15
C LYS A 199 -2.39 6.44 0.68
N CYS A 200 -3.16 5.80 -0.20
CA CYS A 200 -3.26 6.21 -1.61
C CYS A 200 -3.85 7.63 -1.74
N LEU A 201 -4.88 7.96 -0.98
CA LEU A 201 -5.48 9.31 -0.99
C LEU A 201 -4.47 10.38 -0.55
N VAL A 202 -3.74 10.13 0.55
CA VAL A 202 -2.71 11.08 1.02
C VAL A 202 -1.59 11.24 0.01
N ALA A 203 -1.23 10.18 -0.70
CA ALA A 203 -0.20 10.19 -1.73
C ALA A 203 -0.70 10.64 -3.12
N ASN A 204 -1.99 10.97 -3.25
CA ASN A 204 -2.63 11.29 -4.53
C ASN A 204 -2.44 10.20 -5.61
N ILE A 205 -2.42 8.92 -5.21
CA ILE A 205 -2.40 7.79 -6.14
C ILE A 205 -3.84 7.49 -6.55
N PRO A 206 -4.23 7.73 -7.83
CA PRO A 206 -5.63 7.72 -8.26
C PRO A 206 -6.29 6.33 -8.34
N ALA A 207 -5.50 5.25 -8.37
CA ALA A 207 -6.05 3.92 -8.45
C ALA A 207 -5.23 2.91 -7.65
N ILE A 208 -5.93 1.98 -7.00
CA ILE A 208 -5.34 0.81 -6.34
C ILE A 208 -5.98 -0.48 -6.85
N VAL A 209 -5.14 -1.41 -7.23
CA VAL A 209 -5.51 -2.67 -7.89
C VAL A 209 -5.02 -3.85 -7.06
N SER A 210 -5.83 -4.91 -6.93
CA SER A 210 -5.43 -6.10 -6.20
C SER A 210 -5.89 -7.40 -6.86
N ARG A 211 -5.07 -8.46 -6.70
CA ARG A 211 -5.52 -9.84 -6.92
C ARG A 211 -6.50 -10.31 -5.84
N GLY A 212 -6.46 -9.70 -4.65
CA GLY A 212 -7.27 -10.02 -3.49
C GLY A 212 -8.60 -9.25 -3.43
N ALA A 213 -9.26 -9.39 -2.27
CA ALA A 213 -10.51 -8.71 -1.96
C ALA A 213 -10.31 -7.25 -1.52
N THR A 214 -11.40 -6.51 -1.46
CA THR A 214 -11.50 -5.21 -0.77
C THR A 214 -12.48 -5.30 0.39
N THR A 215 -12.52 -4.27 1.23
CA THR A 215 -13.49 -4.14 2.33
C THR A 215 -14.55 -3.08 2.00
N THR A 216 -15.74 -3.18 2.60
CA THR A 216 -16.82 -2.21 2.39
C THR A 216 -16.38 -0.79 2.72
N LEU A 217 -15.79 -0.56 3.91
CA LEU A 217 -15.29 0.75 4.30
C LEU A 217 -14.24 1.31 3.33
N ALA A 218 -13.40 0.47 2.73
CA ALA A 218 -12.45 0.90 1.70
C ALA A 218 -13.18 1.43 0.45
N ILE A 219 -14.23 0.74 0.03
CA ILE A 219 -15.07 1.15 -1.12
C ILE A 219 -15.76 2.47 -0.83
N ASP A 220 -16.37 2.60 0.36
CA ASP A 220 -17.13 3.81 0.73
C ASP A 220 -16.21 5.06 0.76
N ILE A 221 -15.03 4.93 1.37
CA ILE A 221 -14.04 6.02 1.38
C ILE A 221 -13.57 6.35 -0.05
N ALA A 222 -13.27 5.33 -0.85
CA ALA A 222 -12.80 5.51 -2.22
C ALA A 222 -13.83 6.23 -3.10
N LYS A 223 -15.11 5.85 -3.00
CA LYS A 223 -16.22 6.53 -3.69
C LYS A 223 -16.33 8.00 -3.26
N ALA A 224 -16.29 8.26 -1.94
CA ALA A 224 -16.41 9.61 -1.40
C ALA A 224 -15.24 10.52 -1.77
N ARG A 225 -14.06 9.97 -2.10
CA ARG A 225 -12.81 10.71 -2.37
C ARG A 225 -12.24 10.49 -3.76
N GLY A 226 -13.02 9.90 -4.67
CA GLY A 226 -12.67 9.77 -6.07
C GLY A 226 -11.55 8.79 -6.39
N LEU A 227 -11.23 7.82 -5.49
CA LEU A 227 -10.19 6.82 -5.74
C LEU A 227 -10.79 5.61 -6.47
N THR A 228 -10.05 5.07 -7.43
CA THR A 228 -10.43 3.86 -8.17
C THR A 228 -9.96 2.62 -7.41
N ILE A 229 -10.90 1.69 -7.13
CA ILE A 229 -10.61 0.37 -6.55
C ILE A 229 -10.94 -0.72 -7.55
N ILE A 230 -9.94 -1.57 -7.85
CA ILE A 230 -10.10 -2.76 -8.68
C ILE A 230 -9.60 -3.98 -7.88
N GLY A 231 -10.50 -4.92 -7.61
CA GLY A 231 -10.17 -6.15 -6.88
C GLY A 231 -10.35 -7.41 -7.70
N PHE A 232 -9.91 -8.54 -7.15
CA PHE A 232 -10.02 -9.87 -7.74
C PHE A 232 -9.49 -9.99 -9.17
N VAL A 233 -8.40 -9.26 -9.49
CA VAL A 233 -7.79 -9.34 -10.81
C VAL A 233 -7.13 -10.71 -11.02
N ARG A 234 -7.75 -11.55 -11.84
CA ARG A 234 -7.31 -12.93 -12.11
C ARG A 234 -7.59 -13.29 -13.57
N GLY A 235 -6.54 -13.56 -14.34
CA GLY A 235 -6.65 -13.84 -15.76
C GLY A 235 -7.36 -12.70 -16.50
N LYS A 236 -8.53 -12.98 -17.08
CA LYS A 236 -9.35 -11.97 -17.80
C LYS A 236 -10.40 -11.29 -16.93
N LYS A 237 -10.52 -11.66 -15.64
CA LYS A 237 -11.57 -11.17 -14.74
C LYS A 237 -11.02 -10.13 -13.77
N MET A 238 -11.81 -9.12 -13.45
CA MET A 238 -11.59 -8.14 -12.38
C MET A 238 -12.93 -7.54 -11.95
N ASN A 239 -12.99 -7.02 -10.73
CA ASN A 239 -14.14 -6.30 -10.21
C ASN A 239 -13.73 -4.85 -9.97
N ILE A 240 -14.45 -3.90 -10.57
CA ILE A 240 -14.27 -2.47 -10.35
C ILE A 240 -15.34 -2.04 -9.34
N TYR A 241 -14.92 -1.43 -8.23
CA TYR A 241 -15.80 -1.07 -7.12
C TYR A 241 -16.06 0.44 -7.01
N SER A 242 -15.12 1.25 -7.47
CA SER A 242 -15.21 2.72 -7.50
C SER A 242 -14.34 3.28 -8.61
N GLY A 243 -14.61 4.53 -9.03
CA GLY A 243 -13.76 5.27 -9.96
C GLY A 243 -13.68 4.65 -11.36
N GLY A 244 -14.76 4.02 -11.84
CA GLY A 244 -14.80 3.32 -13.13
C GLY A 244 -14.46 4.20 -14.33
N GLN A 245 -14.63 5.52 -14.22
CA GLN A 245 -14.28 6.48 -15.25
C GLN A 245 -12.77 6.49 -15.60
N ARG A 246 -11.91 6.00 -14.71
CA ARG A 246 -10.47 5.84 -14.97
C ARG A 246 -10.11 4.56 -15.72
N VAL A 247 -11.06 3.66 -15.96
CA VAL A 247 -10.85 2.47 -16.78
C VAL A 247 -11.27 2.80 -18.20
N ALA A 248 -10.31 2.94 -19.12
CA ALA A 248 -10.53 3.48 -20.45
C ALA A 248 -11.57 2.73 -21.28
N ASP A 249 -11.68 1.40 -21.10
CA ASP A 249 -12.59 0.54 -21.85
C ASP A 249 -14.00 0.46 -21.24
N MET A 250 -14.26 1.16 -20.12
CA MET A 250 -15.55 1.12 -19.44
C MET A 250 -16.53 2.10 -20.10
N SER A 251 -17.77 1.64 -20.35
CA SER A 251 -18.80 2.52 -20.84
C SER A 251 -19.25 3.53 -19.76
N SER A 252 -19.70 4.71 -20.18
CA SER A 252 -20.25 5.72 -19.27
C SER A 252 -21.51 5.24 -18.52
N GLY A 253 -22.22 4.24 -19.04
CA GLY A 253 -23.35 3.60 -18.40
C GLY A 253 -22.93 2.71 -17.24
N ASP A 254 -21.87 1.89 -17.41
CA ASP A 254 -21.31 1.02 -16.37
C ASP A 254 -20.67 1.83 -15.23
N ALA A 255 -19.99 2.93 -15.56
CA ALA A 255 -19.43 3.83 -14.55
C ALA A 255 -20.52 4.43 -13.66
N ARG A 256 -21.62 4.93 -14.25
CA ARG A 256 -22.77 5.47 -13.50
C ARG A 256 -23.47 4.43 -12.62
N TYR A 257 -23.50 3.15 -13.02
CA TYR A 257 -24.05 2.09 -12.19
C TYR A 257 -23.31 1.96 -10.83
N LEU A 258 -22.01 2.19 -10.80
CA LEU A 258 -21.22 2.15 -9.56
C LEU A 258 -21.53 3.33 -8.61
N GLU A 259 -21.95 4.46 -9.17
CA GLU A 259 -22.29 5.69 -8.42
C GLU A 259 -23.72 5.65 -7.90
N ALA A 260 -24.69 5.19 -8.69
CA ALA A 260 -26.12 5.18 -8.36
C ALA A 260 -26.47 4.33 -7.13
N LYS A 261 -25.79 3.18 -6.93
CA LYS A 261 -26.04 2.32 -5.75
C LYS A 261 -25.55 2.88 -4.42
N THR A 262 -24.82 3.98 -4.43
CA THR A 262 -24.37 4.65 -3.19
C THR A 262 -25.49 5.51 -2.58
N GLU A 263 -26.48 5.92 -3.35
CA GLU A 263 -27.60 6.73 -2.88
C GLU A 263 -28.68 5.88 -2.21
N GLU A 264 -28.94 4.65 -2.71
CA GLU A 264 -29.91 3.72 -2.12
C GLU A 264 -29.45 3.14 -0.76
N GLU A 265 -28.14 3.02 -0.50
CA GLU A 265 -27.60 2.53 0.76
C GLU A 265 -27.59 3.58 1.89
N LYS A 266 -27.85 4.85 1.60
CA LYS A 266 -27.94 5.93 2.61
C LYS A 266 -29.33 6.05 3.25
N GLU A 267 -30.33 5.31 2.75
CA GLU A 267 -31.70 5.32 3.26
C GLU A 267 -32.03 4.12 4.17
N ILE A 268 -31.06 3.26 4.50
CA ILE A 268 -31.19 2.16 5.46
C ILE A 268 -30.33 2.46 6.69
#